data_fa02b58c983bb1aaa265e4a05a4c5806
#
_entry.id   fa02b58c983bb1aaa265e4a05a4c5806
#
_cell.length_a   1.000
_cell.length_b   1.000
_cell.length_c   1.000
_cell.angle_alpha   90.00
_cell.angle_beta   90.00
_cell.angle_gamma   90.00
#
_symmetry.space_group_name_H-M   'P 1'
#
loop_
_entity.id
_entity.type
_entity.pdbx_description
1 polymer ?
#
loop_
_entity_poly.entity_id
_entity_poly.type
_entity_poly.pdbx_seq_one_letter_code
_entity_poly.pdbx_strand_id
1 'polypeptide(L)'
;MKINRNMSAVVANRQLLRTENKLSISMGRLSSGYKINKAGDNPAGMAISSKMKAQIDGLDQAEANSDDGQSVLRIADGALNDVSNMLQRIRELSVQAANGTNSYSDRQSIQDEIDQLTQEVDRISTDTEYNKKTLLDGSTNTRVYVSGTQTADGTKFARSATRIDFSEEVLPGDYTVEVKTPAKQAEYQLDLSGLINDPDFEGGTISVNGVGIEYKKGMSADDVYNQMISVADEIGCKFEKDPNTAGVYKITADNRGSKETLTIGMSEEMAKKTGLSNAQGVVQNTDDKSYKLVASGTDAEIELKDGFGSTVITNVEGNRVKITDKGGFSMDFLLSDDIQATGATLVFDVTDVGAMTIQIGANQYQNMDVHIPEVSSESLYLDTVNVAVNGGADKAISTMDAAIAKLSAVRSGIGAYTNRLEYASSSLAETQEDMTTAYSGLMDTDMASEMTEYTQQNILEQAAVSVLSQANDIPQQVLSLLQK
;
A
#
# COMPACT_ATOMS: atom_id res chain seq x y z
N MET A 1 -28.16 -90.14 -19.76
CA MET A 1 -27.13 -89.25 -19.17
C MET A 1 -25.89 -89.27 -20.03
N LYS A 2 -25.32 -88.16 -20.39
CA LYS A 2 -24.00 -88.07 -21.08
C LYS A 2 -22.89 -88.04 -20.03
N ILE A 3 -22.18 -89.14 -19.80
CA ILE A 3 -21.19 -89.33 -18.75
C ILE A 3 -19.93 -88.47 -19.06
N ASN A 4 -19.61 -88.20 -20.33
CA ASN A 4 -18.43 -87.43 -20.75
C ASN A 4 -18.51 -85.95 -20.48
N ARG A 5 -19.63 -85.36 -20.04
CA ARG A 5 -19.80 -83.97 -19.69
C ARG A 5 -20.71 -83.83 -18.48
N ASN A 6 -20.07 -83.51 -17.32
CA ASN A 6 -20.84 -83.31 -16.10
C ASN A 6 -21.33 -81.83 -16.06
N MET A 7 -22.53 -81.61 -16.61
CA MET A 7 -23.12 -80.23 -16.67
C MET A 7 -23.43 -79.68 -15.29
N SER A 8 -23.70 -80.52 -14.29
CA SER A 8 -23.94 -80.08 -12.89
C SER A 8 -22.69 -79.49 -12.28
N ALA A 9 -21.54 -80.16 -12.47
CA ALA A 9 -20.24 -79.67 -12.00
C ALA A 9 -19.84 -78.41 -12.73
N VAL A 10 -20.11 -78.27 -14.05
CA VAL A 10 -19.81 -77.03 -14.81
C VAL A 10 -20.63 -75.82 -14.30
N VAL A 11 -21.93 -76.04 -13.99
CA VAL A 11 -22.79 -75.03 -13.42
C VAL A 11 -22.32 -74.63 -12.00
N ALA A 12 -22.04 -75.67 -11.15
CA ALA A 12 -21.49 -75.38 -9.79
C ALA A 12 -20.18 -74.68 -9.79
N ASN A 13 -19.22 -75.05 -10.67
CA ASN A 13 -17.94 -74.34 -10.82
C ASN A 13 -18.10 -72.88 -11.30
N ARG A 14 -19.01 -72.66 -12.26
CA ARG A 14 -19.29 -71.28 -12.71
C ARG A 14 -19.91 -70.44 -11.58
N GLN A 15 -20.74 -71.04 -10.70
CA GLN A 15 -21.27 -70.31 -9.55
C GLN A 15 -20.18 -70.06 -8.49
N LEU A 16 -19.28 -71.03 -8.26
CA LEU A 16 -18.14 -70.89 -7.38
C LEU A 16 -17.27 -69.70 -7.83
N LEU A 17 -16.82 -69.63 -9.09
CA LEU A 17 -16.03 -68.55 -9.65
C LEU A 17 -16.73 -67.18 -9.52
N ARG A 18 -18.08 -67.17 -9.64
CA ARG A 18 -18.82 -65.87 -9.42
C ARG A 18 -18.80 -65.46 -7.96
N THR A 19 -18.90 -66.40 -7.03
CA THR A 19 -18.87 -66.14 -5.59
C THR A 19 -17.47 -65.69 -5.15
N GLU A 20 -16.40 -66.39 -5.63
CA GLU A 20 -15.02 -66.01 -5.40
C GLU A 20 -14.71 -64.56 -5.91
N ASN A 21 -15.18 -64.19 -7.11
CA ASN A 21 -15.02 -62.85 -7.63
C ASN A 21 -15.73 -61.81 -6.75
N LYS A 22 -16.94 -62.07 -6.29
CA LYS A 22 -17.67 -61.18 -5.38
C LYS A 22 -16.97 -61.07 -4.03
N LEU A 23 -16.49 -62.16 -3.49
CA LEU A 23 -15.73 -62.21 -2.24
C LEU A 23 -14.45 -61.36 -2.34
N SER A 24 -13.71 -61.49 -3.45
CA SER A 24 -12.51 -60.70 -3.73
C SER A 24 -12.81 -59.21 -3.83
N ILE A 25 -13.94 -58.83 -4.47
CA ILE A 25 -14.36 -57.41 -4.55
C ILE A 25 -14.70 -56.89 -3.15
N SER A 26 -15.50 -57.66 -2.38
CA SER A 26 -15.90 -57.27 -1.03
C SER A 26 -14.69 -57.15 -0.08
N MET A 27 -13.75 -58.11 -0.17
CA MET A 27 -12.48 -58.06 0.56
C MET A 27 -11.66 -56.82 0.18
N GLY A 28 -11.59 -56.45 -1.12
CA GLY A 28 -10.93 -55.25 -1.61
C GLY A 28 -11.53 -53.96 -1.04
N ARG A 29 -12.88 -53.89 -0.94
CA ARG A 29 -13.61 -52.75 -0.36
C ARG A 29 -13.38 -52.63 1.16
N LEU A 30 -13.45 -53.75 1.87
CA LEU A 30 -13.19 -53.80 3.31
C LEU A 30 -11.74 -53.41 3.64
N SER A 31 -10.80 -53.84 2.80
CA SER A 31 -9.36 -53.52 3.00
C SER A 31 -9.05 -52.08 2.71
N SER A 32 -9.68 -51.44 1.72
CA SER A 32 -9.42 -50.03 1.32
C SER A 32 -10.31 -49.03 2.06
N GLY A 33 -11.49 -49.46 2.57
CA GLY A 33 -12.52 -48.59 3.09
C GLY A 33 -13.38 -47.91 2.01
N TYR A 34 -13.03 -48.10 0.73
CA TYR A 34 -13.72 -47.46 -0.39
C TYR A 34 -14.58 -48.43 -1.17
N LYS A 35 -15.77 -47.99 -1.59
CA LYS A 35 -16.68 -48.80 -2.44
C LYS A 35 -16.27 -48.74 -3.92
N ILE A 36 -15.50 -47.71 -4.34
CA ILE A 36 -14.97 -47.54 -5.70
C ILE A 36 -13.44 -47.60 -5.62
N ASN A 37 -12.86 -48.77 -5.94
CA ASN A 37 -11.41 -48.96 -5.90
C ASN A 37 -10.77 -48.95 -7.27
N LYS A 38 -11.49 -49.29 -8.30
CA LYS A 38 -11.01 -49.40 -9.68
C LYS A 38 -11.95 -48.65 -10.62
N ALA A 39 -11.41 -48.10 -11.71
CA ALA A 39 -12.21 -47.45 -12.73
C ALA A 39 -13.31 -48.34 -13.30
N GLY A 40 -13.14 -49.70 -13.25
CA GLY A 40 -14.13 -50.68 -13.66
C GLY A 40 -15.33 -50.78 -12.70
N ASP A 41 -15.22 -50.40 -11.45
CA ASP A 41 -16.30 -50.48 -10.46
C ASP A 41 -17.38 -49.42 -10.74
N ASN A 42 -16.97 -48.17 -10.98
CA ASN A 42 -17.82 -47.04 -11.39
C ASN A 42 -16.98 -45.95 -12.08
N PRO A 43 -16.89 -45.94 -13.43
CA PRO A 43 -16.07 -44.97 -14.15
C PRO A 43 -16.51 -43.54 -13.92
N ALA A 44 -17.80 -43.24 -13.84
CA ALA A 44 -18.34 -41.92 -13.59
C ALA A 44 -18.05 -41.44 -12.15
N GLY A 45 -18.26 -42.31 -11.17
CA GLY A 45 -17.93 -42.03 -9.76
C GLY A 45 -16.44 -41.76 -9.55
N MET A 46 -15.57 -42.55 -10.19
CA MET A 46 -14.12 -42.33 -10.12
C MET A 46 -13.69 -40.97 -10.73
N ALA A 47 -14.28 -40.59 -11.87
CA ALA A 47 -13.97 -39.28 -12.48
C ALA A 47 -14.45 -38.10 -11.61
N ILE A 48 -15.61 -38.21 -10.98
CA ILE A 48 -16.14 -37.20 -10.07
C ILE A 48 -15.29 -37.14 -8.79
N SER A 49 -14.97 -38.28 -8.18
CA SER A 49 -14.15 -38.33 -6.97
C SER A 49 -12.76 -37.77 -7.17
N SER A 50 -12.12 -38.02 -8.32
CA SER A 50 -10.81 -37.43 -8.65
C SER A 50 -10.88 -35.92 -8.74
N LYS A 51 -11.95 -35.34 -9.32
CA LYS A 51 -12.17 -33.90 -9.36
C LYS A 51 -12.43 -33.33 -7.96
N MET A 52 -13.28 -33.98 -7.17
CA MET A 52 -13.55 -33.58 -5.80
C MET A 52 -12.28 -33.60 -4.94
N LYS A 53 -11.46 -34.63 -5.06
CA LYS A 53 -10.18 -34.71 -4.34
C LYS A 53 -9.23 -33.56 -4.72
N ALA A 54 -9.09 -33.28 -6.01
CA ALA A 54 -8.29 -32.17 -6.48
C ALA A 54 -8.83 -30.80 -5.98
N GLN A 55 -10.16 -30.66 -5.86
CA GLN A 55 -10.77 -29.47 -5.28
C GLN A 55 -10.53 -29.36 -3.76
N ILE A 56 -10.65 -30.46 -3.02
CA ILE A 56 -10.36 -30.51 -1.58
C ILE A 56 -8.89 -30.11 -1.34
N ASP A 57 -7.95 -30.74 -2.06
CA ASP A 57 -6.52 -30.42 -1.94
C ASP A 57 -6.22 -28.96 -2.33
N GLY A 58 -6.97 -28.39 -3.30
CA GLY A 58 -6.90 -26.99 -3.68
C GLY A 58 -7.47 -26.04 -2.63
N LEU A 59 -8.55 -26.43 -1.93
CA LEU A 59 -9.14 -25.65 -0.84
C LEU A 59 -8.23 -25.65 0.40
N ASP A 60 -7.61 -26.78 0.74
CA ASP A 60 -6.60 -26.88 1.79
C ASP A 60 -5.46 -25.88 1.57
N GLN A 61 -4.95 -25.83 0.33
CA GLN A 61 -3.87 -24.89 -0.01
C GLN A 61 -4.35 -23.44 0.00
N ALA A 62 -5.59 -23.17 -0.42
CA ALA A 62 -6.16 -21.82 -0.40
C ALA A 62 -6.38 -21.31 1.03
N GLU A 63 -6.76 -22.18 1.97
CA GLU A 63 -6.85 -21.86 3.39
C GLU A 63 -5.47 -21.51 3.95
N ALA A 64 -4.44 -22.33 3.69
CA ALA A 64 -3.06 -22.05 4.08
C ALA A 64 -2.55 -20.71 3.49
N ASN A 65 -2.86 -20.41 2.23
CA ASN A 65 -2.50 -19.14 1.60
C ASN A 65 -3.21 -17.95 2.28
N SER A 66 -4.46 -18.13 2.74
CA SER A 66 -5.20 -17.08 3.46
C SER A 66 -4.58 -16.80 4.83
N ASP A 67 -4.12 -17.84 5.54
CA ASP A 67 -3.44 -17.72 6.83
C ASP A 67 -2.07 -17.03 6.68
N ASP A 68 -1.32 -17.37 5.62
CA ASP A 68 -0.08 -16.68 5.26
C ASP A 68 -0.34 -15.20 4.96
N GLY A 69 -1.38 -14.89 4.18
CA GLY A 69 -1.80 -13.53 3.88
C GLY A 69 -2.15 -12.73 5.14
N GLN A 70 -2.94 -13.32 6.05
CA GLN A 70 -3.24 -12.70 7.35
C GLN A 70 -1.97 -12.45 8.18
N SER A 71 -1.00 -13.36 8.11
CA SER A 71 0.28 -13.20 8.83
C SER A 71 1.09 -12.02 8.31
N VAL A 72 1.15 -11.84 6.99
CA VAL A 72 1.75 -10.68 6.34
C VAL A 72 1.09 -9.38 6.79
N LEU A 73 -0.26 -9.33 6.76
CA LEU A 73 -1.01 -8.14 7.14
C LEU A 73 -0.83 -7.80 8.63
N ARG A 74 -0.73 -8.79 9.51
CA ARG A 74 -0.45 -8.56 10.94
C ARG A 74 0.96 -7.99 11.18
N ILE A 75 1.96 -8.42 10.39
CA ILE A 75 3.31 -7.85 10.46
C ILE A 75 3.29 -6.40 10.01
N ALA A 76 2.61 -6.11 8.89
CA ALA A 76 2.47 -4.75 8.39
C ALA A 76 1.73 -3.84 9.39
N ASP A 77 0.59 -4.27 9.96
CA ASP A 77 -0.15 -3.48 10.95
C ASP A 77 0.65 -3.26 12.23
N GLY A 78 1.43 -4.25 12.68
CA GLY A 78 2.34 -4.11 13.82
C GLY A 78 3.36 -2.99 13.60
N ALA A 79 4.04 -2.99 12.45
CA ALA A 79 4.99 -1.96 12.08
C ALA A 79 4.32 -0.57 11.94
N LEU A 80 3.13 -0.51 11.33
CA LEU A 80 2.37 0.74 11.22
C LEU A 80 1.88 1.28 12.57
N ASN A 81 1.67 0.40 13.56
CA ASN A 81 1.36 0.84 14.91
C ASN A 81 2.55 1.56 15.55
N ASP A 82 3.78 1.06 15.34
CA ASP A 82 5.00 1.72 15.82
C ASP A 82 5.20 3.07 15.13
N VAL A 83 5.00 3.15 13.80
CA VAL A 83 4.99 4.42 13.06
C VAL A 83 3.93 5.38 13.63
N SER A 84 2.73 4.90 13.96
CA SER A 84 1.69 5.74 14.57
C SER A 84 2.12 6.36 15.90
N ASN A 85 2.79 5.58 16.75
CA ASN A 85 3.32 6.05 18.03
C ASN A 85 4.41 7.12 17.81
N MET A 86 5.27 6.93 16.81
CA MET A 86 6.29 7.94 16.45
C MET A 86 5.68 9.22 15.92
N LEU A 87 4.67 9.16 15.04
CA LEU A 87 3.96 10.34 14.54
C LEU A 87 3.29 11.12 15.68
N GLN A 88 2.69 10.42 16.64
CA GLN A 88 2.13 11.06 17.83
C GLN A 88 3.22 11.75 18.65
N ARG A 89 4.39 11.12 18.81
CA ARG A 89 5.53 11.72 19.49
C ARG A 89 6.05 12.96 18.77
N ILE A 90 6.20 12.91 17.44
CA ILE A 90 6.60 14.07 16.63
C ILE A 90 5.57 15.21 16.79
N ARG A 91 4.28 14.88 16.82
CA ARG A 91 3.22 15.85 17.06
C ARG A 91 3.32 16.50 18.45
N GLU A 92 3.60 15.74 19.51
CA GLU A 92 3.82 16.25 20.86
C GLU A 92 5.02 17.23 20.88
N LEU A 93 6.13 16.83 20.25
CA LEU A 93 7.32 17.66 20.11
C LEU A 93 7.03 18.96 19.33
N SER A 94 6.23 18.87 18.28
CA SER A 94 5.81 20.04 17.50
C SER A 94 4.98 21.00 18.36
N VAL A 95 4.06 20.50 19.17
CA VAL A 95 3.28 21.31 20.13
C VAL A 95 4.20 21.92 21.19
N GLN A 96 5.18 21.16 21.68
CA GLN A 96 6.18 21.68 22.62
C GLN A 96 6.99 22.82 22.00
N ALA A 97 7.43 22.66 20.75
CA ALA A 97 8.21 23.67 20.03
C ALA A 97 7.40 24.95 19.75
N ALA A 98 6.09 24.85 19.57
CA ALA A 98 5.19 25.98 19.37
C ALA A 98 5.09 26.93 20.57
N ASN A 99 5.56 26.49 21.76
CA ASN A 99 5.52 27.34 22.95
C ASN A 99 6.52 28.50 22.81
N GLY A 100 6.05 29.74 22.91
CA GLY A 100 6.85 30.95 22.81
C GLY A 100 7.91 31.15 23.90
N THR A 101 7.99 30.25 24.91
CA THR A 101 9.07 30.25 25.91
C THR A 101 10.34 29.57 25.42
N ASN A 102 10.30 28.84 24.33
CA ASN A 102 11.45 28.12 23.78
C ASN A 102 12.33 29.09 22.97
N SER A 103 13.64 29.06 23.27
CA SER A 103 14.65 29.70 22.43
C SER A 103 14.84 28.95 21.10
N TYR A 104 15.55 29.60 20.16
CA TYR A 104 15.92 28.91 18.90
C TYR A 104 16.73 27.64 19.18
N SER A 105 17.68 27.68 20.11
CA SER A 105 18.46 26.48 20.49
C SER A 105 17.61 25.35 21.07
N ASP A 106 16.58 25.70 21.85
CA ASP A 106 15.66 24.69 22.40
C ASP A 106 14.82 24.05 21.28
N ARG A 107 14.31 24.87 20.36
CA ARG A 107 13.59 24.38 19.17
C ARG A 107 14.48 23.52 18.27
N GLN A 108 15.76 23.86 18.12
CA GLN A 108 16.71 23.06 17.38
C GLN A 108 16.94 21.69 18.03
N SER A 109 17.07 21.63 19.37
CA SER A 109 17.18 20.35 20.07
C SER A 109 15.93 19.49 19.91
N ILE A 110 14.76 20.10 19.85
CA ILE A 110 13.49 19.39 19.54
C ILE A 110 13.51 18.89 18.09
N GLN A 111 14.01 19.69 17.15
CA GLN A 111 14.15 19.27 15.75
C GLN A 111 15.07 18.07 15.60
N ASP A 112 16.19 18.04 16.33
CA ASP A 112 17.11 16.91 16.31
C ASP A 112 16.42 15.60 16.76
N GLU A 113 15.50 15.66 17.76
CA GLU A 113 14.70 14.50 18.17
C GLU A 113 13.70 14.11 17.09
N ILE A 114 13.05 15.08 16.43
CA ILE A 114 12.13 14.85 15.32
C ILE A 114 12.85 14.16 14.15
N ASP A 115 14.05 14.63 13.81
CA ASP A 115 14.87 14.05 12.74
C ASP A 115 15.23 12.59 13.01
N GLN A 116 15.56 12.24 14.26
CA GLN A 116 15.81 10.84 14.66
C GLN A 116 14.56 9.97 14.53
N LEU A 117 13.41 10.47 14.96
CA LEU A 117 12.14 9.76 14.82
C LEU A 117 11.75 9.58 13.34
N THR A 118 12.00 10.58 12.51
CA THR A 118 11.77 10.53 11.06
C THR A 118 12.65 9.47 10.39
N GLN A 119 13.94 9.41 10.74
CA GLN A 119 14.85 8.36 10.27
C GLN A 119 14.40 6.96 10.73
N GLU A 120 13.83 6.83 11.93
CA GLU A 120 13.31 5.56 12.42
C GLU A 120 12.04 5.13 11.66
N VAL A 121 11.19 6.08 11.23
CA VAL A 121 10.06 5.79 10.32
C VAL A 121 10.58 5.22 9.01
N ASP A 122 11.61 5.82 8.40
CA ASP A 122 12.21 5.33 7.16
C ASP A 122 12.83 3.94 7.34
N ARG A 123 13.50 3.71 8.48
CA ARG A 123 14.05 2.38 8.80
C ARG A 123 12.93 1.33 8.88
N ILE A 124 11.82 1.62 9.55
CA ILE A 124 10.69 0.69 9.62
C ILE A 124 10.10 0.45 8.24
N SER A 125 9.98 1.49 7.42
CA SER A 125 9.47 1.36 6.05
C SER A 125 10.30 0.39 5.20
N THR A 126 11.62 0.44 5.33
CA THR A 126 12.55 -0.38 4.53
C THR A 126 12.82 -1.76 5.12
N ASP A 127 12.83 -1.89 6.45
CA ASP A 127 13.21 -3.12 7.16
C ASP A 127 12.02 -4.06 7.40
N THR A 128 10.78 -3.56 7.30
CA THR A 128 9.59 -4.41 7.49
C THR A 128 9.42 -5.33 6.29
N GLU A 129 9.79 -6.60 6.46
CA GLU A 129 9.73 -7.60 5.41
C GLU A 129 9.02 -8.88 5.86
N TYR A 130 8.45 -9.59 4.91
CA TYR A 130 8.00 -10.97 5.04
C TYR A 130 8.63 -11.81 3.93
N ASN A 131 9.40 -12.83 4.30
CA ASN A 131 10.09 -13.71 3.35
C ASN A 131 10.90 -12.92 2.28
N LYS A 132 11.66 -11.89 2.71
CA LYS A 132 12.47 -10.99 1.87
C LYS A 132 11.68 -10.09 0.91
N LYS A 133 10.38 -9.99 1.08
CA LYS A 133 9.56 -8.97 0.41
C LYS A 133 9.29 -7.86 1.40
N THR A 134 9.70 -6.66 1.07
CA THR A 134 9.36 -5.44 1.80
C THR A 134 7.88 -5.17 1.67
N LEU A 135 7.27 -4.66 2.75
CA LEU A 135 5.82 -4.49 2.81
C LEU A 135 5.39 -3.02 2.78
N LEU A 136 6.23 -2.11 3.30
CA LEU A 136 5.86 -0.71 3.53
C LEU A 136 6.62 0.27 2.61
N ASP A 137 7.46 -0.21 1.71
CA ASP A 137 8.26 0.57 0.75
C ASP A 137 7.51 0.90 -0.56
N GLY A 138 6.22 0.60 -0.64
CA GLY A 138 5.41 0.77 -1.84
C GLY A 138 5.59 -0.30 -2.92
N SER A 139 6.48 -1.28 -2.73
CA SER A 139 6.70 -2.37 -3.70
C SER A 139 5.48 -3.28 -3.88
N THR A 140 4.58 -3.29 -2.88
CA THR A 140 3.32 -4.04 -2.85
C THR A 140 2.11 -3.19 -3.22
N ASN A 141 2.32 -1.96 -3.70
CA ASN A 141 1.27 -1.09 -4.21
C ASN A 141 1.29 -1.06 -5.74
N THR A 142 0.25 -0.50 -6.35
CA THR A 142 0.16 -0.25 -7.80
C THR A 142 1.36 0.57 -8.28
N ARG A 143 2.06 0.09 -9.31
CA ARG A 143 3.21 0.81 -9.88
C ARG A 143 2.75 1.84 -10.87
N VAL A 144 3.34 3.03 -10.76
CA VAL A 144 3.09 4.13 -11.66
C VAL A 144 4.40 4.60 -12.26
N TYR A 145 4.39 4.77 -13.56
CA TYR A 145 5.49 5.35 -14.30
C TYR A 145 5.13 6.76 -14.73
N VAL A 146 5.91 7.75 -14.28
CA VAL A 146 5.66 9.12 -14.65
C VAL A 146 6.64 9.55 -15.74
N SER A 147 6.09 10.04 -16.82
CA SER A 147 6.84 10.68 -17.89
C SER A 147 6.40 12.12 -18.03
N GLY A 148 7.35 13.04 -18.11
CA GLY A 148 7.08 14.47 -18.29
C GLY A 148 7.79 15.02 -19.52
N THR A 149 7.12 15.89 -20.26
CA THR A 149 7.69 16.63 -21.39
C THR A 149 7.48 18.12 -21.22
N GLN A 150 8.53 18.94 -21.46
CA GLN A 150 8.35 20.38 -21.62
C GLN A 150 7.82 20.67 -23.04
N THR A 151 6.89 21.61 -23.16
CA THR A 151 6.13 21.88 -24.37
C THR A 151 6.89 22.53 -25.52
N ALA A 152 8.04 23.18 -25.28
CA ALA A 152 8.69 24.01 -26.30
C ALA A 152 9.77 23.30 -27.13
N ASP A 153 10.53 22.37 -26.55
CA ASP A 153 11.66 21.71 -27.21
C ASP A 153 11.73 20.19 -27.03
N GLY A 154 10.73 19.59 -26.35
CA GLY A 154 10.68 18.15 -26.12
C GLY A 154 11.67 17.62 -25.06
N THR A 155 12.24 18.49 -24.25
CA THR A 155 13.12 18.09 -23.15
C THR A 155 12.35 17.28 -22.12
N LYS A 156 12.84 16.08 -21.82
CA LYS A 156 12.23 15.20 -20.80
C LYS A 156 12.80 15.53 -19.44
N PHE A 157 11.94 15.58 -18.44
CA PHE A 157 12.35 15.69 -17.05
C PHE A 157 12.90 14.35 -16.53
N ALA A 158 13.93 14.40 -15.69
CA ALA A 158 14.43 13.21 -15.03
C ALA A 158 13.44 12.68 -13.98
N ARG A 159 12.77 13.60 -13.28
CA ARG A 159 11.65 13.33 -12.36
C ARG A 159 10.63 14.45 -12.52
N SER A 160 9.45 14.14 -12.98
CA SER A 160 8.39 15.14 -13.20
C SER A 160 7.42 15.27 -12.04
N ALA A 161 7.23 14.19 -11.30
CA ALA A 161 6.46 14.18 -10.05
C ALA A 161 7.08 13.18 -9.07
N THR A 162 6.91 13.47 -7.78
CA THR A 162 7.34 12.62 -6.65
C THR A 162 6.17 12.43 -5.68
N ARG A 163 6.33 11.54 -4.71
CA ARG A 163 5.34 11.29 -3.63
C ARG A 163 3.97 10.93 -4.17
N ILE A 164 3.95 10.05 -5.17
CA ILE A 164 2.75 9.68 -5.87
C ILE A 164 1.97 8.66 -5.05
N ASP A 165 0.72 8.98 -4.72
CA ASP A 165 -0.19 8.15 -3.95
C ASP A 165 -1.54 8.05 -4.66
N PHE A 166 -2.10 6.84 -4.70
CA PHE A 166 -3.36 6.55 -5.40
C PHE A 166 -4.29 5.75 -4.52
N SER A 167 -5.59 6.02 -4.66
CA SER A 167 -6.61 5.14 -4.09
C SER A 167 -6.77 3.87 -4.95
N GLU A 168 -7.33 2.82 -4.36
CA GLU A 168 -7.66 1.55 -5.04
C GLU A 168 -8.65 1.72 -6.22
N GLU A 169 -9.36 2.84 -6.26
CA GLU A 169 -10.33 3.17 -7.31
C GLU A 169 -9.69 3.72 -8.59
N VAL A 170 -8.36 3.92 -8.60
CA VAL A 170 -7.64 4.36 -9.80
C VAL A 170 -7.43 3.18 -10.72
N LEU A 171 -8.09 3.20 -11.87
CA LEU A 171 -7.99 2.15 -12.87
C LEU A 171 -6.65 2.22 -13.61
N PRO A 172 -6.09 1.08 -14.05
CA PRO A 172 -4.93 1.07 -14.92
C PRO A 172 -5.17 1.85 -16.21
N GLY A 173 -4.21 2.68 -16.59
CA GLY A 173 -4.28 3.53 -17.78
C GLY A 173 -3.44 4.79 -17.68
N ASP A 174 -3.48 5.59 -18.75
CA ASP A 174 -2.73 6.84 -18.84
C ASP A 174 -3.58 8.01 -18.30
N TYR A 175 -3.03 8.73 -17.34
CA TYR A 175 -3.61 9.96 -16.79
C TYR A 175 -2.71 11.14 -17.14
N THR A 176 -3.25 12.12 -17.85
CA THR A 176 -2.47 13.26 -18.37
C THR A 176 -2.83 14.54 -17.64
N VAL A 177 -1.82 15.19 -17.05
CA VAL A 177 -1.92 16.47 -16.35
C VAL A 177 -1.03 17.50 -17.06
N GLU A 178 -1.56 18.67 -17.39
CA GLU A 178 -0.80 19.81 -17.91
C GLU A 178 -0.61 20.86 -16.83
N VAL A 179 0.63 21.25 -16.59
CA VAL A 179 0.97 22.35 -15.66
C VAL A 179 0.93 23.66 -16.42
N LYS A 180 -0.11 24.48 -16.20
CA LYS A 180 -0.26 25.81 -16.84
C LYS A 180 0.73 26.81 -16.31
N THR A 181 0.85 26.88 -14.98
CA THR A 181 1.81 27.75 -14.32
C THR A 181 2.46 26.98 -13.16
N PRO A 182 3.80 26.97 -13.07
CA PRO A 182 4.47 26.36 -11.94
C PRO A 182 4.29 27.18 -10.66
N ALA A 183 4.34 26.51 -9.50
CA ALA A 183 4.32 27.21 -8.22
C ALA A 183 5.55 28.08 -8.02
N LYS A 184 5.38 29.23 -7.38
CA LYS A 184 6.48 30.16 -7.08
C LYS A 184 6.63 30.35 -5.58
N GLN A 185 7.87 30.54 -5.17
CA GLN A 185 8.22 30.95 -3.80
C GLN A 185 7.82 32.41 -3.56
N ALA A 186 7.58 32.76 -2.30
CA ALA A 186 7.48 34.14 -1.90
C ALA A 186 8.88 34.77 -2.01
N GLU A 187 9.00 35.82 -2.80
CA GLU A 187 10.28 36.54 -3.00
C GLU A 187 10.11 38.03 -2.83
N TYR A 188 11.12 38.66 -2.32
CA TYR A 188 11.19 40.10 -2.24
C TYR A 188 12.64 40.60 -2.41
N GLN A 189 12.82 41.69 -3.14
CA GLN A 189 14.10 42.34 -3.32
C GLN A 189 14.22 43.52 -2.35
N LEU A 190 15.05 43.37 -1.34
CA LEU A 190 15.28 44.36 -0.30
C LEU A 190 16.46 45.23 -0.69
N ASP A 191 16.23 46.54 -0.87
CA ASP A 191 17.26 47.50 -1.17
C ASP A 191 17.66 48.28 0.09
N LEU A 192 18.85 48.00 0.61
CA LEU A 192 19.47 48.71 1.75
C LEU A 192 20.53 49.73 1.34
N SER A 193 20.73 49.91 0.04
CA SER A 193 21.77 50.85 -0.46
C SER A 193 21.60 52.27 0.05
N GLY A 194 20.34 52.72 0.22
CA GLY A 194 20.00 54.05 0.78
C GLY A 194 20.31 54.17 2.28
N LEU A 195 20.38 53.07 3.02
CA LEU A 195 20.74 53.07 4.45
C LEU A 195 22.26 52.97 4.66
N ILE A 196 22.92 52.12 3.89
CA ILE A 196 24.36 51.85 4.00
C ILE A 196 25.18 53.10 3.65
N ASN A 197 24.70 53.91 2.72
CA ASN A 197 25.38 55.12 2.25
C ASN A 197 24.97 56.37 3.01
N ASP A 198 24.09 56.29 4.01
CA ASP A 198 23.63 57.46 4.79
C ASP A 198 24.40 57.58 6.10
N PRO A 199 25.29 58.66 6.24
CA PRO A 199 26.08 58.83 7.43
C PRO A 199 25.27 59.34 8.64
N ASP A 200 24.03 59.78 8.44
CA ASP A 200 23.19 60.37 9.50
C ASP A 200 22.20 59.32 10.07
N PHE A 201 22.10 58.15 9.46
CA PHE A 201 21.21 57.09 9.94
C PHE A 201 21.83 56.34 11.14
N GLU A 202 21.19 56.43 12.32
CA GLU A 202 21.73 55.86 13.56
C GLU A 202 21.58 54.34 13.68
N GLY A 203 20.70 53.72 12.90
CA GLY A 203 20.44 52.29 12.93
C GLY A 203 18.97 51.95 13.16
N GLY A 204 18.63 50.65 13.13
CA GLY A 204 17.28 50.14 13.36
C GLY A 204 17.22 48.66 13.18
N THR A 205 16.02 48.08 13.33
CA THR A 205 15.78 46.63 13.19
C THR A 205 14.91 46.36 11.96
N ILE A 206 15.37 45.43 11.15
CA ILE A 206 14.59 44.82 10.07
C ILE A 206 14.04 43.50 10.61
N SER A 207 12.75 43.34 10.63
CA SER A 207 12.12 42.08 11.00
C SER A 207 11.81 41.27 9.75
N VAL A 208 12.31 40.07 9.65
CA VAL A 208 11.94 39.11 8.59
C VAL A 208 11.32 37.88 9.26
N ASN A 209 10.10 37.55 8.91
CA ASN A 209 9.29 36.48 9.54
C ASN A 209 9.29 36.50 11.09
N GLY A 210 9.33 37.76 11.66
CA GLY A 210 9.32 37.96 13.11
C GLY A 210 10.69 37.91 13.79
N VAL A 211 11.75 37.55 13.08
CA VAL A 211 13.14 37.59 13.58
C VAL A 211 13.77 38.95 13.26
N GLY A 212 14.35 39.60 14.25
CA GLY A 212 14.94 40.92 14.11
C GLY A 212 16.39 40.86 13.65
N ILE A 213 16.72 41.58 12.58
CA ILE A 213 18.07 41.78 12.07
C ILE A 213 18.47 43.24 12.41
N GLU A 214 19.47 43.44 13.26
CA GLU A 214 19.89 44.75 13.67
C GLU A 214 20.81 45.40 12.62
N TYR A 215 20.45 46.57 12.16
CA TYR A 215 21.33 47.43 11.41
C TYR A 215 21.89 48.54 12.33
N LYS A 216 23.21 48.65 12.40
CA LYS A 216 23.92 49.70 13.19
C LYS A 216 24.66 50.67 12.27
N LYS A 217 24.78 51.89 12.71
CA LYS A 217 25.51 52.93 11.99
C LYS A 217 26.91 52.49 11.61
N GLY A 218 27.25 52.61 10.32
CA GLY A 218 28.57 52.27 9.81
C GLY A 218 28.79 50.79 9.46
N MET A 219 27.74 49.93 9.51
CA MET A 219 27.82 48.59 8.99
C MET A 219 27.97 48.60 7.47
N SER A 220 28.88 47.76 6.97
CA SER A 220 29.02 47.57 5.53
C SER A 220 27.90 46.64 4.98
N ALA A 221 27.71 46.64 3.67
CA ALA A 221 26.79 45.72 3.01
C ALA A 221 27.12 44.26 3.33
N ASP A 222 28.40 43.93 3.50
CA ASP A 222 28.83 42.56 3.83
C ASP A 222 28.51 42.18 5.27
N ASP A 223 28.61 43.14 6.21
CA ASP A 223 28.28 42.91 7.62
C ASP A 223 26.78 42.60 7.77
N VAL A 224 25.93 43.38 7.08
CA VAL A 224 24.47 43.13 7.07
C VAL A 224 24.13 41.77 6.45
N TYR A 225 24.78 41.44 5.37
CA TYR A 225 24.58 40.13 4.72
C TYR A 225 25.01 38.96 5.60
N ASN A 226 26.16 39.07 6.27
CA ASN A 226 26.63 38.05 7.20
C ASN A 226 25.65 37.85 8.37
N GLN A 227 25.07 38.95 8.84
CA GLN A 227 24.04 38.90 9.88
C GLN A 227 22.74 38.27 9.38
N MET A 228 22.31 38.58 8.12
CA MET A 228 21.18 37.94 7.48
C MET A 228 21.40 36.42 7.35
N ILE A 229 22.58 35.98 6.90
CA ILE A 229 22.91 34.55 6.81
C ILE A 229 22.92 33.88 8.17
N SER A 230 23.41 34.54 9.21
CA SER A 230 23.47 33.95 10.57
C SER A 230 22.11 33.63 11.16
N VAL A 231 21.05 34.25 10.68
CA VAL A 231 19.65 34.01 11.11
C VAL A 231 18.78 33.39 10.01
N ALA A 232 19.37 33.06 8.87
CA ALA A 232 18.64 32.51 7.71
C ALA A 232 17.85 31.22 8.06
N ASP A 233 18.51 30.31 8.79
CA ASP A 233 17.92 29.04 9.22
C ASP A 233 16.75 29.22 10.22
N GLU A 234 16.84 30.25 11.09
CA GLU A 234 15.75 30.59 12.02
C GLU A 234 14.55 31.22 11.31
N ILE A 235 14.83 31.99 10.22
CA ILE A 235 13.82 32.68 9.42
C ILE A 235 13.14 31.72 8.41
N GLY A 236 13.83 30.68 7.96
CA GLY A 236 13.39 29.79 6.88
C GLY A 236 13.38 30.48 5.52
N CYS A 237 14.41 31.25 5.23
CA CYS A 237 14.56 32.01 3.99
C CYS A 237 15.99 31.97 3.49
N LYS A 238 16.17 32.04 2.18
CA LYS A 238 17.47 32.22 1.52
C LYS A 238 17.70 33.67 1.22
N PHE A 239 18.92 34.13 1.48
CA PHE A 239 19.38 35.47 1.16
C PHE A 239 20.43 35.40 0.06
N GLU A 240 20.22 36.12 -1.03
CA GLU A 240 21.16 36.21 -2.15
C GLU A 240 21.54 37.69 -2.38
N LYS A 241 22.82 37.95 -2.62
CA LYS A 241 23.29 39.29 -3.00
C LYS A 241 23.00 39.53 -4.47
N ASP A 242 22.55 40.75 -4.83
CA ASP A 242 22.54 41.17 -6.22
C ASP A 242 24.01 41.38 -6.67
N PRO A 243 24.48 40.69 -7.72
CA PRO A 243 25.85 40.82 -8.19
C PRO A 243 26.16 42.19 -8.76
N ASN A 244 25.17 43.00 -9.14
CA ASN A 244 25.33 44.27 -9.81
C ASN A 244 25.25 45.47 -8.85
N THR A 245 24.57 45.31 -7.68
CA THR A 245 24.28 46.43 -6.78
C THR A 245 24.57 46.05 -5.33
N ALA A 246 25.60 46.70 -4.74
CA ALA A 246 25.91 46.48 -3.34
C ALA A 246 24.78 47.00 -2.44
N GLY A 247 24.36 46.20 -1.46
CA GLY A 247 23.28 46.55 -0.53
C GLY A 247 21.89 46.14 -1.00
N VAL A 248 21.76 45.48 -2.16
CA VAL A 248 20.52 44.89 -2.62
C VAL A 248 20.55 43.39 -2.39
N TYR A 249 19.53 42.86 -1.71
CA TYR A 249 19.41 41.47 -1.33
C TYR A 249 18.08 40.89 -1.81
N LYS A 250 18.14 39.73 -2.45
CA LYS A 250 16.95 38.94 -2.75
C LYS A 250 16.68 38.02 -1.59
N ILE A 251 15.48 38.09 -1.02
CA ILE A 251 14.98 37.22 0.03
C ILE A 251 13.98 36.27 -0.61
N THR A 252 14.18 34.98 -0.45
CA THR A 252 13.31 33.94 -1.03
C THR A 252 12.91 32.97 0.08
N ALA A 253 11.62 32.72 0.26
CA ALA A 253 11.14 31.70 1.20
C ALA A 253 11.54 30.30 0.73
N ASP A 254 11.78 29.39 1.65
CA ASP A 254 12.23 28.03 1.28
C ASP A 254 11.14 27.22 0.56
N ASN A 255 9.88 27.38 0.94
CA ASN A 255 8.77 26.67 0.35
C ASN A 255 8.02 27.49 -0.71
N ARG A 256 7.27 26.81 -1.59
CA ARG A 256 6.43 27.39 -2.65
C ARG A 256 4.96 27.37 -2.25
N GLY A 257 4.18 28.29 -2.80
CA GLY A 257 2.73 28.28 -2.67
C GLY A 257 2.15 29.53 -2.04
N SER A 258 0.85 29.69 -2.18
CA SER A 258 0.11 30.88 -1.72
C SER A 258 0.02 30.98 -0.19
N LYS A 259 0.14 29.86 0.52
CA LYS A 259 0.17 29.83 2.00
C LYS A 259 1.55 30.22 2.57
N GLU A 260 2.59 30.17 1.74
CA GLU A 260 3.92 30.56 2.14
C GLU A 260 4.07 32.08 2.03
N THR A 261 4.26 32.72 3.17
CA THR A 261 4.33 34.17 3.26
C THR A 261 5.67 34.61 3.79
N LEU A 262 6.28 35.58 3.11
CA LEU A 262 7.45 36.30 3.56
C LEU A 262 6.98 37.62 4.15
N THR A 263 7.20 37.81 5.45
CA THR A 263 6.83 39.03 6.15
C THR A 263 8.07 39.86 6.46
N ILE A 264 8.11 41.09 5.96
CA ILE A 264 9.22 42.05 6.22
C ILE A 264 8.64 43.25 6.95
N GLY A 265 9.17 43.55 8.12
CA GLY A 265 8.77 44.69 8.94
C GLY A 265 9.94 45.65 9.20
N MET A 266 9.68 46.96 9.18
CA MET A 266 10.66 48.01 9.46
C MET A 266 10.02 49.24 10.09
N SER A 267 10.83 50.03 10.79
CA SER A 267 10.41 51.36 11.24
C SER A 267 10.10 52.31 10.06
N GLU A 268 9.33 53.35 10.30
CA GLU A 268 8.93 54.34 9.28
C GLU A 268 10.14 54.91 8.54
N GLU A 269 11.20 55.24 9.28
CA GLU A 269 12.40 55.87 8.73
C GLU A 269 13.13 54.90 7.80
N MET A 270 13.35 53.66 8.22
CA MET A 270 13.95 52.62 7.39
C MET A 270 13.13 52.33 6.14
N ALA A 271 11.82 52.18 6.30
CA ALA A 271 10.91 51.81 5.20
C ALA A 271 10.89 52.90 4.08
N LYS A 272 11.03 54.18 4.45
CA LYS A 272 11.14 55.27 3.47
C LYS A 272 12.47 55.28 2.72
N LYS A 273 13.58 54.96 3.41
CA LYS A 273 14.92 54.92 2.82
C LYS A 273 15.16 53.68 1.95
N THR A 274 14.56 52.57 2.31
CA THR A 274 14.65 51.30 1.54
C THR A 274 13.62 51.20 0.42
N GLY A 275 12.74 52.20 0.29
CA GLY A 275 11.64 52.13 -0.68
C GLY A 275 10.50 51.17 -0.33
N LEU A 276 10.61 50.47 0.81
CA LEU A 276 9.57 49.54 1.26
C LEU A 276 8.21 50.24 1.41
N SER A 277 8.18 51.48 1.85
CA SER A 277 6.95 52.27 2.01
C SER A 277 6.11 52.39 0.73
N ASN A 278 6.73 52.25 -0.44
CA ASN A 278 6.09 52.35 -1.75
C ASN A 278 5.86 50.98 -2.42
N ALA A 279 6.25 49.89 -1.77
CA ALA A 279 6.08 48.56 -2.34
C ALA A 279 4.61 48.11 -2.30
N GLN A 280 4.23 47.33 -3.29
CA GLN A 280 2.87 46.75 -3.37
C GLN A 280 2.64 45.75 -2.23
N GLY A 281 1.50 45.84 -1.54
CA GLY A 281 1.16 44.92 -0.44
C GLY A 281 1.69 45.35 0.93
N VAL A 282 2.19 46.56 1.07
CA VAL A 282 2.67 47.12 2.34
C VAL A 282 1.49 47.67 3.14
N VAL A 283 1.46 47.33 4.42
CA VAL A 283 0.51 47.87 5.41
C VAL A 283 1.30 48.68 6.44
N GLN A 284 0.86 49.91 6.66
CA GLN A 284 1.40 50.75 7.74
C GLN A 284 0.59 50.51 9.03
N ASN A 285 1.28 50.18 10.12
CA ASN A 285 0.68 50.18 11.44
C ASN A 285 0.45 51.63 11.94
N THR A 286 -0.79 51.93 12.31
CA THR A 286 -1.15 53.31 12.76
C THR A 286 -0.63 53.64 14.15
N ASP A 287 -0.33 52.67 15.00
CA ASP A 287 0.04 52.87 16.39
C ASP A 287 1.54 53.20 16.55
N ASP A 288 2.40 52.42 15.89
CA ASP A 288 3.86 52.56 15.97
C ASP A 288 4.50 53.07 14.66
N LYS A 289 3.69 53.35 13.65
CA LYS A 289 4.08 53.79 12.31
C LYS A 289 5.05 52.86 11.60
N SER A 290 5.16 51.60 12.03
CA SER A 290 5.97 50.61 11.35
C SER A 290 5.31 50.20 10.03
N TYR A 291 6.12 49.79 9.07
CA TYR A 291 5.69 49.27 7.79
C TYR A 291 5.89 47.76 7.76
N LYS A 292 4.86 47.04 7.35
CA LYS A 292 4.88 45.59 7.20
C LYS A 292 4.51 45.22 5.76
N LEU A 293 5.41 44.52 5.08
CA LEU A 293 5.17 43.88 3.78
C LEU A 293 4.87 42.44 4.01
N VAL A 294 3.86 41.90 3.30
CA VAL A 294 3.60 40.48 3.22
C VAL A 294 3.64 40.09 1.74
N ALA A 295 4.72 39.42 1.35
CA ALA A 295 4.82 38.79 0.05
C ALA A 295 4.38 37.34 0.16
N SER A 296 3.53 36.85 -0.74
CA SER A 296 3.10 35.46 -0.80
C SER A 296 3.58 34.79 -2.08
N GLY A 297 3.89 33.51 -2.01
CA GLY A 297 4.11 32.69 -3.19
C GLY A 297 2.82 32.45 -4.00
N THR A 298 2.90 31.66 -5.03
CA THR A 298 1.74 31.26 -5.84
C THR A 298 1.70 29.75 -5.98
N ASP A 299 0.49 29.18 -5.93
CA ASP A 299 0.28 27.77 -6.17
C ASP A 299 0.42 27.46 -7.66
N ALA A 300 0.74 26.19 -7.97
CA ALA A 300 0.72 25.72 -9.34
C ALA A 300 -0.71 25.72 -9.88
N GLU A 301 -0.87 26.04 -11.15
CA GLU A 301 -2.13 25.89 -11.87
C GLU A 301 -2.03 24.71 -12.83
N ILE A 302 -2.93 23.76 -12.70
CA ILE A 302 -2.96 22.55 -13.53
C ILE A 302 -4.25 22.43 -14.32
N GLU A 303 -4.19 21.73 -15.45
CA GLU A 303 -5.35 21.32 -16.23
C GLU A 303 -5.31 19.80 -16.42
N LEU A 304 -6.42 19.13 -16.11
CA LEU A 304 -6.60 17.72 -16.37
C LEU A 304 -6.96 17.48 -17.84
N LYS A 305 -6.27 16.56 -18.50
CA LYS A 305 -6.50 16.24 -19.94
C LYS A 305 -7.18 14.87 -20.06
N ASP A 306 -6.44 13.82 -20.28
CA ASP A 306 -6.94 12.49 -20.55
C ASP A 306 -6.93 11.60 -19.29
N GLY A 307 -7.81 10.62 -19.23
CA GLY A 307 -7.91 9.62 -18.15
C GLY A 307 -8.83 10.00 -16.99
N PHE A 308 -9.14 11.28 -16.79
CA PHE A 308 -9.93 11.74 -15.64
C PHE A 308 -11.44 11.83 -15.95
N GLY A 309 -12.26 11.50 -14.95
CA GLY A 309 -13.70 11.67 -15.02
C GLY A 309 -14.14 13.15 -15.02
N SER A 310 -15.39 13.42 -15.45
CA SER A 310 -15.93 14.79 -15.51
C SER A 310 -16.28 15.43 -14.16
N THR A 311 -16.25 14.64 -13.07
CA THR A 311 -16.63 15.06 -11.70
C THR A 311 -15.44 15.27 -10.77
N VAL A 312 -14.25 15.25 -11.33
CA VAL A 312 -12.99 15.36 -10.58
C VAL A 312 -12.75 16.78 -10.08
N ILE A 313 -12.33 16.90 -8.84
CA ILE A 313 -11.98 18.15 -8.17
C ILE A 313 -10.47 18.16 -7.91
N THR A 314 -9.82 19.24 -8.29
CA THR A 314 -8.39 19.47 -8.03
C THR A 314 -8.21 20.42 -6.88
N ASN A 315 -7.33 20.09 -5.95
CA ASN A 315 -6.82 20.97 -4.90
C ASN A 315 -5.31 21.06 -5.03
N VAL A 316 -4.80 22.27 -5.18
CA VAL A 316 -3.36 22.51 -5.35
C VAL A 316 -2.88 23.42 -4.21
N GLU A 317 -1.84 22.98 -3.51
CA GLU A 317 -1.16 23.75 -2.47
C GLU A 317 0.34 23.77 -2.76
N GLY A 318 0.84 24.91 -3.22
CA GLY A 318 2.20 24.99 -3.72
C GLY A 318 2.44 24.08 -4.92
N ASN A 319 3.36 23.13 -4.76
CA ASN A 319 3.67 22.07 -5.73
C ASN A 319 2.86 20.79 -5.48
N ARG A 320 2.12 20.65 -4.37
CA ARG A 320 1.32 19.48 -4.05
C ARG A 320 -0.01 19.55 -4.78
N VAL A 321 -0.32 18.52 -5.53
CA VAL A 321 -1.54 18.36 -6.31
C VAL A 321 -2.32 17.20 -5.75
N LYS A 322 -3.56 17.46 -5.32
CA LYS A 322 -4.50 16.43 -4.91
C LYS A 322 -5.73 16.48 -5.81
N ILE A 323 -5.98 15.35 -6.47
CA ILE A 323 -7.09 15.16 -7.39
C ILE A 323 -8.05 14.15 -6.75
N THR A 324 -9.31 14.51 -6.59
CA THR A 324 -10.32 13.64 -5.94
C THR A 324 -11.62 13.63 -6.71
N ASP A 325 -12.37 12.53 -6.64
CA ASP A 325 -13.72 12.39 -7.18
C ASP A 325 -14.67 11.85 -6.12
N LYS A 326 -15.97 12.00 -6.37
CA LYS A 326 -17.03 11.47 -5.50
C LYS A 326 -17.08 9.95 -5.45
N GLY A 327 -16.47 9.26 -6.41
CA GLY A 327 -16.39 7.80 -6.50
C GLY A 327 -15.31 7.14 -5.66
N GLY A 328 -14.54 7.91 -4.86
CA GLY A 328 -13.39 7.38 -4.10
C GLY A 328 -12.06 7.52 -4.82
N PHE A 329 -12.06 7.89 -6.10
CA PHE A 329 -10.82 8.20 -6.83
C PHE A 329 -10.03 9.29 -6.11
N SER A 330 -8.79 9.02 -5.78
CA SER A 330 -7.84 9.98 -5.21
C SER A 330 -6.46 9.76 -5.79
N MET A 331 -5.83 10.86 -6.22
CA MET A 331 -4.48 10.90 -6.74
C MET A 331 -3.78 12.09 -6.10
N ASP A 332 -2.72 11.86 -5.34
CA ASP A 332 -1.92 12.88 -4.65
C ASP A 332 -0.47 12.76 -5.14
N PHE A 333 0.13 13.87 -5.55
CA PHE A 333 1.52 13.90 -5.98
C PHE A 333 2.13 15.28 -5.81
N LEU A 334 3.46 15.31 -5.73
CA LEU A 334 4.24 16.54 -5.66
C LEU A 334 4.91 16.81 -7.02
N LEU A 335 4.67 17.98 -7.58
CA LEU A 335 5.36 18.45 -8.79
C LEU A 335 6.84 18.71 -8.50
N SER A 336 7.72 18.25 -9.37
CA SER A 336 9.15 18.50 -9.23
C SER A 336 9.46 20.00 -9.39
N ASP A 337 10.45 20.46 -8.63
CA ASP A 337 10.98 21.84 -8.73
C ASP A 337 11.62 22.15 -10.09
N ASP A 338 11.97 21.11 -10.86
CA ASP A 338 12.50 21.25 -12.22
C ASP A 338 11.46 21.73 -13.22
N ILE A 339 10.15 21.64 -12.88
CA ILE A 339 9.07 22.14 -13.73
C ILE A 339 8.96 23.66 -13.60
N GLN A 340 9.71 24.36 -14.40
CA GLN A 340 9.69 25.84 -14.45
C GLN A 340 8.99 26.37 -15.70
N ALA A 341 8.63 25.52 -16.66
CA ALA A 341 7.99 25.91 -17.90
C ALA A 341 6.46 25.81 -17.84
N THR A 342 5.80 26.82 -18.39
CA THR A 342 4.36 26.82 -18.65
C THR A 342 4.01 25.76 -19.72
N GLY A 343 2.97 24.96 -19.48
CA GLY A 343 2.50 23.96 -20.43
C GLY A 343 3.27 22.64 -20.40
N ALA A 344 3.99 22.35 -19.32
CA ALA A 344 4.61 21.04 -19.08
C ALA A 344 3.53 19.98 -18.93
N THR A 345 3.65 18.88 -19.66
CA THR A 345 2.70 17.76 -19.62
C THR A 345 3.30 16.59 -18.86
N LEU A 346 2.55 16.05 -17.91
CA LEU A 346 2.87 14.88 -17.13
C LEU A 346 1.91 13.75 -17.51
N VAL A 347 2.44 12.59 -17.81
CA VAL A 347 1.65 11.38 -18.07
C VAL A 347 1.98 10.37 -16.98
N PHE A 348 0.96 9.97 -16.25
CA PHE A 348 1.01 8.94 -15.23
C PHE A 348 0.46 7.65 -15.86
N ASP A 349 1.34 6.73 -16.19
CA ASP A 349 0.99 5.38 -16.65
C ASP A 349 0.80 4.48 -15.42
N VAL A 350 -0.46 4.29 -15.04
CA VAL A 350 -0.87 3.45 -13.92
C VAL A 350 -0.99 2.02 -14.41
N THR A 351 -0.15 1.14 -13.89
CA THR A 351 -0.11 -0.27 -14.29
C THR A 351 -0.87 -1.16 -13.29
N ASP A 352 -1.36 -2.29 -13.76
CA ASP A 352 -1.97 -3.33 -12.90
C ASP A 352 -0.89 -4.27 -12.30
N VAL A 353 0.27 -3.72 -11.94
CA VAL A 353 1.42 -4.49 -11.44
C VAL A 353 1.87 -3.92 -10.11
N GLY A 354 2.10 -4.80 -9.16
CA GLY A 354 2.66 -4.46 -7.85
C GLY A 354 1.86 -5.00 -6.67
N ALA A 355 0.55 -5.09 -6.78
CA ALA A 355 -0.30 -5.67 -5.74
C ALA A 355 0.15 -7.08 -5.33
N MET A 356 0.03 -7.39 -4.06
CA MET A 356 0.29 -8.73 -3.55
C MET A 356 -0.96 -9.60 -3.76
N THR A 357 -0.90 -10.49 -4.75
CA THR A 357 -2.01 -11.40 -5.06
C THR A 357 -1.98 -12.63 -4.16
N ILE A 358 -3.07 -12.87 -3.43
CA ILE A 358 -3.29 -14.05 -2.57
C ILE A 358 -4.35 -14.93 -3.21
N GLN A 359 -4.02 -16.18 -3.52
CA GLN A 359 -4.95 -17.16 -4.07
C GLN A 359 -5.81 -17.72 -2.93
N ILE A 360 -7.09 -17.34 -2.90
CA ILE A 360 -8.08 -17.68 -1.86
C ILE A 360 -9.11 -18.70 -2.32
N GLY A 361 -8.81 -19.50 -3.33
CA GLY A 361 -9.72 -20.53 -3.80
C GLY A 361 -9.04 -21.57 -4.68
N ALA A 362 -9.71 -22.72 -4.87
CA ALA A 362 -9.19 -23.86 -5.61
C ALA A 362 -9.15 -23.66 -7.15
N ASN A 363 -9.82 -22.63 -7.68
CA ASN A 363 -9.95 -22.41 -9.12
C ASN A 363 -9.20 -21.16 -9.57
N GLN A 364 -8.96 -21.08 -10.87
CA GLN A 364 -8.34 -19.90 -11.51
C GLN A 364 -9.17 -18.64 -11.27
N TYR A 365 -8.51 -17.51 -11.06
CA TYR A 365 -9.09 -16.18 -10.78
C TYR A 365 -9.84 -16.07 -9.43
N GLN A 366 -9.67 -17.02 -8.52
CA GLN A 366 -10.14 -16.88 -7.14
C GLN A 366 -9.02 -16.30 -6.27
N ASN A 367 -8.62 -15.08 -6.56
CA ASN A 367 -7.57 -14.36 -5.86
C ASN A 367 -8.11 -13.09 -5.21
N MET A 368 -7.35 -12.57 -4.27
CA MET A 368 -7.52 -11.27 -3.66
C MET A 368 -6.21 -10.49 -3.80
N ASP A 369 -6.30 -9.31 -4.38
CA ASP A 369 -5.18 -8.40 -4.48
C ASP A 369 -5.16 -7.48 -3.25
N VAL A 370 -3.98 -7.35 -2.66
CA VAL A 370 -3.72 -6.55 -1.47
C VAL A 370 -2.76 -5.44 -1.86
N HIS A 371 -3.17 -4.21 -1.62
CA HIS A 371 -2.40 -3.01 -1.87
C HIS A 371 -1.96 -2.42 -0.54
N ILE A 372 -0.65 -2.30 -0.33
CA ILE A 372 -0.09 -1.61 0.83
C ILE A 372 0.67 -0.40 0.31
N PRO A 373 0.16 0.83 0.54
CA PRO A 373 0.83 2.05 0.12
C PRO A 373 2.18 2.22 0.83
N GLU A 374 3.06 3.01 0.22
CA GLU A 374 4.31 3.41 0.83
C GLU A 374 4.08 4.24 2.10
N VAL A 375 4.79 3.89 3.16
CA VAL A 375 4.78 4.62 4.44
C VAL A 375 6.21 4.97 4.82
N SER A 376 6.75 5.99 4.16
CA SER A 376 8.07 6.58 4.41
C SER A 376 7.93 8.01 4.93
N SER A 377 9.03 8.61 5.38
CA SER A 377 9.07 10.02 5.75
C SER A 377 8.68 10.92 4.57
N GLU A 378 9.10 10.54 3.36
CA GLU A 378 8.79 11.27 2.14
C GLU A 378 7.29 11.19 1.81
N SER A 379 6.67 10.00 1.90
CA SER A 379 5.25 9.80 1.59
C SER A 379 4.32 10.47 2.61
N LEU A 380 4.80 10.64 3.86
CA LEU A 380 4.08 11.29 4.96
C LEU A 380 4.43 12.78 5.10
N TYR A 381 5.28 13.35 4.23
CA TYR A 381 5.74 14.74 4.28
C TYR A 381 6.48 15.13 5.57
N LEU A 382 7.11 14.17 6.26
CA LEU A 382 7.85 14.41 7.50
C LEU A 382 9.15 15.21 7.26
N ASP A 383 9.77 15.05 6.10
CA ASP A 383 10.96 15.75 5.67
C ASP A 383 10.74 17.27 5.50
N THR A 384 9.47 17.71 5.37
CA THR A 384 9.12 19.14 5.31
C THR A 384 8.93 19.77 6.70
N VAL A 385 8.99 18.96 7.76
CA VAL A 385 8.78 19.39 9.13
C VAL A 385 10.03 20.06 9.68
N ASN A 386 9.92 21.35 9.97
CA ASN A 386 11.00 22.10 10.61
C ASN A 386 10.42 23.00 11.71
N VAL A 387 10.57 22.56 12.96
CA VAL A 387 10.08 23.30 14.15
C VAL A 387 11.08 24.33 14.66
N ALA A 388 12.33 24.33 14.18
CA ALA A 388 13.33 25.32 14.55
C ALA A 388 13.01 26.68 13.93
N VAL A 389 12.43 26.71 12.73
CA VAL A 389 11.99 27.93 12.04
C VAL A 389 10.84 28.59 12.81
N ASN A 390 10.86 29.93 12.85
CA ASN A 390 9.78 30.71 13.47
C ASN A 390 8.46 30.49 12.72
N GLY A 391 7.40 30.03 13.43
CA GLY A 391 6.12 29.61 12.85
C GLY A 391 6.12 28.22 12.21
N GLY A 392 7.27 27.53 12.15
CA GLY A 392 7.37 26.17 11.61
C GLY A 392 6.66 25.12 12.44
N ALA A 393 6.60 25.31 13.76
CA ALA A 393 5.91 24.38 14.67
C ALA A 393 4.40 24.30 14.41
N ASP A 394 3.73 25.39 14.07
CA ASP A 394 2.31 25.39 13.73
C ASP A 394 2.05 24.61 12.42
N LYS A 395 2.93 24.78 11.43
CA LYS A 395 2.89 24.00 10.18
C LYS A 395 3.15 22.53 10.45
N ALA A 396 4.14 22.22 11.29
CA ALA A 396 4.46 20.84 11.69
C ALA A 396 3.25 20.12 12.31
N ILE A 397 2.50 20.80 13.19
CA ILE A 397 1.28 20.21 13.79
C ILE A 397 0.27 19.85 12.70
N SER A 398 0.01 20.74 11.75
CA SER A 398 -0.95 20.46 10.66
C SER A 398 -0.47 19.35 9.73
N THR A 399 0.84 19.24 9.46
CA THR A 399 1.44 18.16 8.69
C THR A 399 1.31 16.82 9.42
N MET A 400 1.55 16.82 10.76
CA MET A 400 1.38 15.63 11.57
C MET A 400 -0.06 15.14 11.62
N ASP A 401 -1.02 16.05 11.74
CA ASP A 401 -2.44 15.67 11.72
C ASP A 401 -2.82 15.03 10.37
N ALA A 402 -2.30 15.53 9.26
CA ALA A 402 -2.49 14.94 7.93
C ALA A 402 -1.78 13.57 7.79
N ALA A 403 -0.55 13.43 8.30
CA ALA A 403 0.21 12.17 8.29
C ALA A 403 -0.49 11.09 9.12
N ILE A 404 -0.96 11.43 10.31
CA ILE A 404 -1.72 10.52 11.18
C ILE A 404 -3.03 10.08 10.51
N ALA A 405 -3.73 11.00 9.84
CA ALA A 405 -4.96 10.67 9.11
C ALA A 405 -4.67 9.72 7.95
N LYS A 406 -3.59 9.96 7.18
CA LYS A 406 -3.14 9.08 6.08
C LYS A 406 -2.77 7.70 6.61
N LEU A 407 -1.96 7.61 7.65
CA LEU A 407 -1.56 6.34 8.27
C LEU A 407 -2.77 5.57 8.80
N SER A 408 -3.74 6.27 9.40
CA SER A 408 -4.99 5.66 9.89
C SER A 408 -5.83 5.08 8.75
N ALA A 409 -5.86 5.74 7.57
CA ALA A 409 -6.52 5.22 6.38
C ALA A 409 -5.84 3.94 5.87
N VAL A 410 -4.51 3.91 5.80
CA VAL A 410 -3.73 2.72 5.42
C VAL A 410 -4.02 1.55 6.37
N ARG A 411 -3.97 1.79 7.69
CA ARG A 411 -4.29 0.76 8.69
C ARG A 411 -5.73 0.27 8.59
N SER A 412 -6.68 1.15 8.29
CA SER A 412 -8.08 0.77 8.05
C SER A 412 -8.22 -0.14 6.82
N GLY A 413 -7.48 0.13 5.74
CA GLY A 413 -7.41 -0.73 4.56
C GLY A 413 -6.86 -2.12 4.89
N ILE A 414 -5.72 -2.19 5.61
CA ILE A 414 -5.14 -3.46 6.07
C ILE A 414 -6.12 -4.25 6.96
N GLY A 415 -6.83 -3.55 7.86
CA GLY A 415 -7.88 -4.17 8.68
C GLY A 415 -9.03 -4.74 7.84
N ALA A 416 -9.43 -4.03 6.79
CA ALA A 416 -10.46 -4.52 5.85
C ALA A 416 -10.00 -5.77 5.09
N TYR A 417 -8.75 -5.80 4.61
CA TYR A 417 -8.17 -6.99 3.98
C TYR A 417 -8.07 -8.17 4.95
N THR A 418 -7.67 -7.92 6.19
CA THR A 418 -7.59 -8.97 7.23
C THR A 418 -8.97 -9.60 7.47
N ASN A 419 -10.01 -8.78 7.63
CA ASN A 419 -11.39 -9.26 7.79
C ASN A 419 -11.86 -10.05 6.56
N ARG A 420 -11.55 -9.59 5.35
CA ARG A 420 -11.91 -10.31 4.11
C ARG A 420 -11.23 -11.68 4.03
N LEU A 421 -9.95 -11.78 4.42
CA LEU A 421 -9.23 -13.06 4.47
C LEU A 421 -9.79 -13.98 5.54
N GLU A 422 -10.19 -13.47 6.71
CA GLU A 422 -10.81 -14.26 7.77
C GLU A 422 -12.16 -14.85 7.33
N TYR A 423 -13.01 -14.04 6.68
CA TYR A 423 -14.24 -14.54 6.10
C TYR A 423 -14.00 -15.54 4.96
N ALA A 424 -12.99 -15.29 4.13
CA ALA A 424 -12.62 -16.22 3.05
C ALA A 424 -12.14 -17.56 3.64
N SER A 425 -11.26 -17.55 4.64
CA SER A 425 -10.77 -18.75 5.33
C SER A 425 -11.91 -19.55 5.96
N SER A 426 -12.83 -18.88 6.68
CA SER A 426 -14.03 -19.55 7.22
C SER A 426 -14.91 -20.20 6.14
N SER A 427 -15.13 -19.52 5.03
CA SER A 427 -15.92 -20.05 3.91
C SER A 427 -15.21 -21.19 3.19
N LEU A 428 -13.88 -21.15 3.10
CA LEU A 428 -13.07 -22.23 2.52
C LEU A 428 -13.16 -23.49 3.40
N ALA A 429 -13.02 -23.35 4.72
CA ALA A 429 -13.12 -24.47 5.66
C ALA A 429 -14.50 -25.13 5.60
N GLU A 430 -15.60 -24.34 5.57
CA GLU A 430 -16.96 -24.88 5.42
C GLU A 430 -17.16 -25.61 4.07
N THR A 431 -16.68 -25.00 2.98
CA THR A 431 -16.76 -25.61 1.64
C THR A 431 -15.96 -26.90 1.57
N GLN A 432 -14.79 -26.96 2.20
CA GLN A 432 -13.94 -28.15 2.28
C GLN A 432 -14.61 -29.27 3.08
N GLU A 433 -15.25 -28.95 4.22
CA GLU A 433 -16.01 -29.94 5.01
C GLU A 433 -17.17 -30.54 4.19
N ASP A 434 -17.93 -29.69 3.51
CA ASP A 434 -19.01 -30.11 2.63
C ASP A 434 -18.52 -31.02 1.48
N MET A 435 -17.41 -30.60 0.83
CA MET A 435 -16.80 -31.37 -0.26
C MET A 435 -16.25 -32.70 0.24
N THR A 436 -15.65 -32.74 1.43
CA THR A 436 -15.15 -33.98 2.06
C THR A 436 -16.30 -34.89 2.42
N THR A 437 -17.40 -34.38 2.94
CA THR A 437 -18.62 -35.13 3.22
C THR A 437 -19.24 -35.73 1.94
N ALA A 438 -19.28 -34.91 0.87
CA ALA A 438 -19.77 -35.40 -0.43
C ALA A 438 -18.85 -36.48 -1.04
N TYR A 439 -17.51 -36.28 -0.91
CA TYR A 439 -16.51 -37.26 -1.34
C TYR A 439 -16.65 -38.58 -0.56
N SER A 440 -16.80 -38.52 0.76
CA SER A 440 -17.05 -39.68 1.63
C SER A 440 -18.32 -40.39 1.22
N GLY A 441 -19.43 -39.67 1.02
CA GLY A 441 -20.69 -40.28 0.54
C GLY A 441 -20.58 -40.98 -0.82
N LEU A 442 -19.65 -40.51 -1.69
CA LEU A 442 -19.41 -41.14 -3.00
C LEU A 442 -18.45 -42.31 -2.92
N MET A 443 -17.38 -42.22 -2.14
CA MET A 443 -16.27 -43.19 -2.17
C MET A 443 -16.27 -44.20 -1.04
N ASP A 444 -16.71 -43.80 0.16
CA ASP A 444 -16.59 -44.65 1.35
C ASP A 444 -17.58 -45.81 1.35
N THR A 445 -17.16 -46.91 1.91
CA THR A 445 -17.97 -48.12 2.07
C THR A 445 -18.59 -48.14 3.47
N ASP A 446 -19.88 -48.50 3.54
CA ASP A 446 -20.50 -48.88 4.80
C ASP A 446 -19.94 -50.25 5.23
N MET A 447 -19.02 -50.20 6.20
CA MET A 447 -18.31 -51.36 6.70
C MET A 447 -19.23 -52.41 7.28
N ALA A 448 -20.37 -52.06 7.90
CA ALA A 448 -21.31 -53.01 8.48
C ALA A 448 -22.07 -53.78 7.39
N SER A 449 -22.50 -53.06 6.36
CA SER A 449 -23.18 -53.67 5.20
C SER A 449 -22.22 -54.56 4.41
N GLU A 450 -21.01 -54.10 4.13
CA GLU A 450 -20.00 -54.82 3.36
C GLU A 450 -19.48 -56.08 4.11
N MET A 451 -19.32 -56.03 5.44
CA MET A 451 -18.99 -57.18 6.26
C MET A 451 -20.11 -58.25 6.22
N THR A 452 -21.37 -57.80 6.18
CA THR A 452 -22.51 -58.71 6.05
C THR A 452 -22.48 -59.40 4.68
N GLU A 453 -22.21 -58.63 3.61
CA GLU A 453 -22.08 -59.20 2.26
C GLU A 453 -20.87 -60.14 2.15
N TYR A 454 -19.71 -59.76 2.70
CA TYR A 454 -18.52 -60.59 2.77
C TYR A 454 -18.82 -61.93 3.45
N THR A 455 -19.45 -61.89 4.63
CA THR A 455 -19.79 -63.08 5.37
C THR A 455 -20.77 -64.00 4.60
N GLN A 456 -21.78 -63.38 3.95
CA GLN A 456 -22.71 -64.12 3.10
C GLN A 456 -22.01 -64.78 1.91
N GLN A 457 -21.11 -64.10 1.22
CA GLN A 457 -20.36 -64.65 0.09
C GLN A 457 -19.39 -65.72 0.54
N ASN A 458 -18.78 -65.61 1.72
CA ASN A 458 -17.90 -66.64 2.30
C ASN A 458 -18.72 -67.98 2.59
N ILE A 459 -19.92 -67.84 3.19
CA ILE A 459 -20.78 -68.95 3.43
C ILE A 459 -21.21 -69.57 2.09
N LEU A 460 -21.56 -68.79 1.09
CA LEU A 460 -21.92 -69.23 -0.24
C LEU A 460 -20.77 -69.97 -0.96
N GLU A 461 -19.54 -69.51 -0.79
CA GLU A 461 -18.33 -70.14 -1.31
C GLU A 461 -18.16 -71.53 -0.72
N GLN A 462 -18.23 -71.64 0.62
CA GLN A 462 -18.14 -72.93 1.30
C GLN A 462 -19.26 -73.92 0.84
N ALA A 463 -20.48 -73.42 0.71
CA ALA A 463 -21.62 -74.21 0.18
C ALA A 463 -21.36 -74.58 -1.28
N ALA A 464 -20.87 -73.70 -2.13
CA ALA A 464 -20.58 -73.97 -3.54
C ALA A 464 -19.49 -75.03 -3.72
N VAL A 465 -18.43 -74.98 -2.88
CA VAL A 465 -17.38 -76.03 -2.85
C VAL A 465 -17.99 -77.39 -2.48
N SER A 466 -18.84 -77.41 -1.46
CA SER A 466 -19.56 -78.67 -1.06
C SER A 466 -20.47 -79.21 -2.16
N VAL A 467 -21.26 -78.35 -2.82
CA VAL A 467 -22.12 -78.71 -3.95
C VAL A 467 -21.30 -79.21 -5.16
N LEU A 468 -20.12 -78.53 -5.43
CA LEU A 468 -19.21 -78.94 -6.49
C LEU A 468 -18.66 -80.37 -6.23
N SER A 469 -18.27 -80.70 -4.98
CA SER A 469 -17.85 -82.01 -4.56
C SER A 469 -18.98 -83.06 -4.78
N GLN A 470 -20.17 -82.71 -4.29
CA GLN A 470 -21.34 -83.61 -4.47
C GLN A 470 -21.69 -83.78 -5.96
N ALA A 471 -21.62 -82.78 -6.78
CA ALA A 471 -21.86 -82.87 -8.23
C ALA A 471 -20.81 -83.77 -8.94
N ASN A 472 -19.53 -83.75 -8.45
CA ASN A 472 -18.50 -84.64 -8.95
C ASN A 472 -18.65 -86.09 -8.52
N ASP A 473 -19.34 -86.40 -7.38
CA ASP A 473 -19.57 -87.73 -6.88
C ASP A 473 -20.75 -88.43 -7.60
N ILE A 474 -21.73 -87.69 -8.11
CA ILE A 474 -22.90 -88.25 -8.80
C ILE A 474 -22.53 -89.17 -10.00
N PRO A 475 -21.64 -88.82 -10.92
CA PRO A 475 -21.21 -89.70 -12.03
C PRO A 475 -20.53 -90.99 -11.54
N GLN A 476 -19.77 -90.87 -10.44
CA GLN A 476 -19.07 -92.02 -9.85
C GLN A 476 -20.09 -93.00 -9.24
N GLN A 477 -21.12 -92.52 -8.54
CA GLN A 477 -22.21 -93.33 -8.00
C GLN A 477 -22.99 -94.00 -9.13
N VAL A 478 -23.28 -93.30 -10.20
CA VAL A 478 -23.95 -93.88 -11.38
C VAL A 478 -23.07 -94.90 -12.05
N LEU A 479 -21.76 -94.69 -12.15
CA LEU A 479 -20.81 -95.68 -12.71
C LEU A 479 -20.75 -96.96 -11.86
N SER A 480 -20.76 -96.82 -10.53
CA SER A 480 -20.75 -97.93 -9.60
C SER A 480 -22.07 -98.77 -9.64
N LEU A 481 -23.18 -98.11 -9.94
CA LEU A 481 -24.49 -98.81 -10.15
C LEU A 481 -24.59 -99.51 -11.51
N LEU A 482 -23.81 -99.11 -12.52
CA LEU A 482 -23.73 -99.69 -13.84
C LEU A 482 -22.75 -100.90 -13.91
N GLN A 483 -21.85 -100.99 -12.93
CA GLN A 483 -20.85 -102.08 -12.81
C GLN A 483 -21.31 -103.24 -11.91
N LYS A 484 -22.49 -103.11 -11.29
CA LYS A 484 -23.19 -104.23 -10.64
C LYS A 484 -24.27 -104.83 -11.60
#